data_e5691d3b9e23f32fe2f13db24654d98b
#
_entry.id   e5691d3b9e23f32fe2f13db24654d98b
#
_cell.length_a   1.000
_cell.length_b   1.000
_cell.length_c   1.000
_cell.angle_alpha   90.00
_cell.angle_beta   90.00
_cell.angle_gamma   90.00
#
_symmetry.space_group_name_H-M   'P 1'
#
loop_
_entity.id
_entity.type
_entity.pdbx_description
1 polymer ?
#
loop_
_entity_poly.entity_id
_entity_poly.type
_entity_poly.pdbx_seq_one_letter_code
_entity_poly.pdbx_strand_id
1 'polypeptide(L)'
;MHNPQPDRRQRYRALYTLLSAAALTLLAVSMLNVSIPSMTKALGLTSNDVQWIMAGYTLIFGIALIPAGRMGDIWGHRRLFVIGVVVFGISSLGAGLATTPLIIILMRLLTGIGAAIISPQVLGLIQILFHGEERTRAYGSFGMVIGIATAIGPTMGGVLIALLGTDLGWRAGFLFNIPICLVIIFV
;
A
#
# COMPACT_ATOMS: atom_id res chain seq x y z
N MET A 1 28.05 18.94 13.47
CA MET A 1 27.87 17.53 13.89
C MET A 1 27.79 16.68 12.64
N HIS A 2 28.85 15.91 12.35
CA HIS A 2 28.94 15.05 11.18
C HIS A 2 28.08 13.81 11.45
N ASN A 3 26.87 13.76 10.92
CA ASN A 3 26.05 12.57 10.98
C ASN A 3 26.62 11.58 9.95
N PRO A 4 27.21 10.44 10.37
CA PRO A 4 27.83 9.52 9.41
C PRO A 4 26.75 9.05 8.44
N GLN A 5 27.03 9.21 7.15
CA GLN A 5 26.14 8.72 6.10
C GLN A 5 25.92 7.22 6.30
N PRO A 6 24.67 6.73 6.24
CA PRO A 6 24.41 5.31 6.42
C PRO A 6 25.21 4.49 5.40
N ASP A 7 25.78 3.37 5.87
CA ASP A 7 26.56 2.46 5.04
C ASP A 7 25.77 2.04 3.79
N ARG A 8 26.47 1.78 2.69
CA ARG A 8 25.87 1.38 1.40
C ARG A 8 24.85 0.24 1.59
N ARG A 9 25.16 -0.75 2.42
CA ARG A 9 24.23 -1.86 2.74
C ARG A 9 22.93 -1.38 3.40
N GLN A 10 23.03 -0.43 4.31
CA GLN A 10 21.86 0.14 5.00
C GLN A 10 20.99 0.95 4.04
N ARG A 11 21.60 1.73 3.13
CA ARG A 11 20.85 2.48 2.11
C ARG A 11 20.07 1.57 1.17
N TYR A 12 20.67 0.47 0.72
CA TYR A 12 19.97 -0.47 -0.17
C TYR A 12 18.90 -1.29 0.56
N ARG A 13 19.12 -1.66 1.83
CA ARG A 13 18.05 -2.27 2.65
C ARG A 13 16.85 -1.33 2.76
N ALA A 14 17.09 -0.06 3.10
CA ALA A 14 16.04 0.95 3.14
C ALA A 14 15.32 1.08 1.78
N LEU A 15 16.06 1.08 0.65
CA LEU A 15 15.46 1.11 -0.67
C LEU A 15 14.51 -0.07 -0.91
N TYR A 16 14.93 -1.30 -0.63
CA TYR A 16 14.08 -2.48 -0.79
C TYR A 16 12.83 -2.41 0.08
N THR A 17 12.95 -1.94 1.32
CA THR A 17 11.80 -1.73 2.22
C THR A 17 10.82 -0.71 1.64
N LEU A 18 11.32 0.41 1.13
CA LEU A 18 10.50 1.44 0.49
C LEU A 18 9.81 0.93 -0.79
N LEU A 19 10.54 0.19 -1.62
CA LEU A 19 10.01 -0.42 -2.84
C LEU A 19 8.94 -1.48 -2.53
N SER A 20 9.14 -2.27 -1.47
CA SER A 20 8.15 -3.25 -1.02
C SER A 20 6.86 -2.58 -0.54
N ALA A 21 6.94 -1.45 0.16
CA ALA A 21 5.77 -0.70 0.58
C ALA A 21 5.03 -0.09 -0.62
N ALA A 22 5.76 0.45 -1.60
CA ALA A 22 5.17 0.96 -2.84
C ALA A 22 4.48 -0.15 -3.64
N ALA A 23 5.15 -1.31 -3.79
CA ALA A 23 4.55 -2.48 -4.43
C ALA A 23 3.26 -2.92 -3.75
N LEU A 24 3.28 -2.97 -2.41
CA LEU A 24 2.16 -3.39 -1.58
C LEU A 24 0.92 -2.52 -1.81
N THR A 25 1.07 -1.20 -1.80
CA THR A 25 -0.06 -0.27 -2.01
C THR A 25 -0.70 -0.45 -3.39
N LEU A 26 0.11 -0.70 -4.42
CA LEU A 26 -0.37 -0.89 -5.80
C LEU A 26 -0.96 -2.28 -6.03
N LEU A 27 -0.35 -3.33 -5.47
CA LEU A 27 -0.91 -4.68 -5.48
C LEU A 27 -2.30 -4.70 -4.86
N ALA A 28 -2.48 -4.07 -3.68
CA ALA A 28 -3.75 -4.00 -2.99
C ALA A 28 -4.87 -3.34 -3.82
N VAL A 29 -4.52 -2.32 -4.62
CA VAL A 29 -5.47 -1.67 -5.54
C VAL A 29 -5.76 -2.55 -6.74
N SER A 30 -4.73 -3.14 -7.35
CA SER A 30 -4.87 -3.95 -8.56
C SER A 30 -5.63 -5.25 -8.31
N MET A 31 -5.37 -5.93 -7.19
CA MET A 31 -6.06 -7.15 -6.78
C MET A 31 -7.55 -6.92 -6.51
N LEU A 32 -7.90 -5.73 -6.00
CA LEU A 32 -9.28 -5.38 -5.67
C LEU A 32 -10.21 -5.51 -6.89
N ASN A 33 -9.77 -5.03 -8.06
CA ASN A 33 -10.60 -5.01 -9.27
C ASN A 33 -11.14 -6.41 -9.62
N VAL A 34 -10.33 -7.44 -9.44
CA VAL A 34 -10.73 -8.84 -9.68
C VAL A 34 -11.57 -9.40 -8.52
N SER A 35 -11.41 -8.84 -7.33
CA SER A 35 -12.12 -9.31 -6.13
C SER A 35 -13.55 -8.77 -6.00
N ILE A 36 -13.90 -7.69 -6.70
CA ILE A 36 -15.22 -7.04 -6.59
C ILE A 36 -16.40 -7.99 -6.81
N PRO A 37 -16.45 -8.83 -7.87
CA PRO A 37 -17.59 -9.74 -8.05
C PRO A 37 -17.76 -10.72 -6.89
N SER A 38 -16.65 -11.24 -6.36
CA SER A 38 -16.66 -12.16 -5.22
C SER A 38 -17.12 -11.46 -3.93
N MET A 39 -16.63 -10.25 -3.69
CA MET A 39 -17.05 -9.42 -2.55
C MET A 39 -18.53 -9.03 -2.63
N THR A 40 -19.00 -8.66 -3.82
CA THR A 40 -20.42 -8.33 -4.05
C THR A 40 -21.32 -9.49 -3.70
N LYS A 41 -20.96 -10.70 -4.12
CA LYS A 41 -21.72 -11.91 -3.79
C LYS A 41 -21.65 -12.26 -2.30
N ALA A 42 -20.49 -12.11 -1.67
CA ALA A 42 -20.27 -12.50 -0.28
C ALA A 42 -20.90 -11.52 0.74
N LEU A 43 -20.85 -10.21 0.45
CA LEU A 43 -21.28 -9.14 1.35
C LEU A 43 -22.63 -8.51 0.93
N GLY A 44 -23.21 -8.91 -0.20
CA GLY A 44 -24.45 -8.31 -0.71
C GLY A 44 -24.29 -6.85 -1.11
N LEU A 45 -23.13 -6.48 -1.74
CA LEU A 45 -22.82 -5.09 -2.07
C LEU A 45 -23.79 -4.56 -3.14
N THR A 46 -24.26 -3.34 -2.93
CA THR A 46 -24.95 -2.56 -3.97
C THR A 46 -23.95 -1.90 -4.91
N SER A 47 -24.42 -1.42 -6.06
CA SER A 47 -23.59 -0.65 -6.99
C SER A 47 -22.97 0.60 -6.33
N ASN A 48 -23.71 1.22 -5.42
CA ASN A 48 -23.22 2.37 -4.65
C ASN A 48 -22.10 1.98 -3.69
N ASP A 49 -22.19 0.83 -3.01
CA ASP A 49 -21.13 0.33 -2.13
C ASP A 49 -19.85 0.07 -2.92
N VAL A 50 -19.96 -0.57 -4.10
CA VAL A 50 -18.81 -0.80 -4.99
C VAL A 50 -18.16 0.50 -5.41
N GLN A 51 -18.95 1.53 -5.75
CA GLN A 51 -18.41 2.86 -6.07
C GLN A 51 -17.64 3.45 -4.89
N TRP A 52 -18.15 3.37 -3.67
CA TRP A 52 -17.45 3.87 -2.49
C TRP A 52 -16.18 3.08 -2.16
N ILE A 53 -16.18 1.77 -2.34
CA ILE A 53 -15.00 0.91 -2.16
C ILE A 53 -13.87 1.33 -3.13
N MET A 54 -14.20 1.64 -4.38
CA MET A 54 -13.22 2.02 -5.40
C MET A 54 -12.87 3.50 -5.38
N ALA A 55 -13.87 4.36 -5.56
CA ALA A 55 -13.68 5.80 -5.67
C ALA A 55 -13.33 6.44 -4.33
N GLY A 56 -13.89 5.93 -3.23
CA GLY A 56 -13.60 6.42 -1.88
C GLY A 56 -12.13 6.31 -1.52
N TYR A 57 -11.50 5.17 -1.81
CA TYR A 57 -10.05 5.01 -1.65
C TYR A 57 -9.27 6.06 -2.43
N THR A 58 -9.56 6.21 -3.72
CA THR A 58 -8.84 7.14 -4.61
C THR A 58 -9.04 8.60 -4.19
N LEU A 59 -10.26 8.94 -3.77
CA LEU A 59 -10.60 10.29 -3.31
C LEU A 59 -9.81 10.64 -2.03
N ILE A 60 -9.86 9.78 -1.02
CA ILE A 60 -9.15 9.99 0.24
C ILE A 60 -7.64 9.97 0.04
N PHE A 61 -7.13 9.07 -0.80
CA PHE A 61 -5.73 9.04 -1.19
C PHE A 61 -5.30 10.40 -1.78
N GLY A 62 -6.05 10.93 -2.74
CA GLY A 62 -5.74 12.22 -3.37
C GLY A 62 -5.77 13.39 -2.38
N ILE A 63 -6.80 13.47 -1.53
CA ILE A 63 -6.95 14.54 -0.53
C ILE A 63 -5.82 14.48 0.52
N ALA A 64 -5.48 13.29 0.99
CA ALA A 64 -4.49 13.10 2.06
C ALA A 64 -3.03 13.17 1.56
N LEU A 65 -2.78 13.04 0.25
CA LEU A 65 -1.43 12.99 -0.33
C LEU A 65 -0.61 14.25 -0.04
N ILE A 66 -1.19 15.43 -0.25
CA ILE A 66 -0.51 16.71 -0.06
C ILE A 66 -0.22 16.99 1.42
N PRO A 67 -1.20 16.88 2.34
CA PRO A 67 -0.94 17.02 3.77
C PRO A 67 0.10 16.03 4.28
N ALA A 68 0.04 14.77 3.84
CA ALA A 68 0.99 13.72 4.24
C ALA A 68 2.43 14.03 3.80
N GLY A 69 2.61 14.61 2.61
CA GLY A 69 3.93 15.07 2.16
C GLY A 69 4.49 16.14 3.10
N ARG A 70 3.71 17.19 3.38
CA ARG A 70 4.13 18.27 4.30
C ARG A 70 4.40 17.77 5.73
N MET A 71 3.58 16.85 6.23
CA MET A 71 3.82 16.23 7.53
C MET A 71 5.14 15.47 7.57
N GLY A 72 5.55 14.84 6.46
CA GLY A 72 6.85 14.18 6.32
C GLY A 72 8.02 15.14 6.49
N ASP A 73 7.92 16.34 5.93
CA ASP A 73 8.94 17.39 6.05
C ASP A 73 9.08 17.89 7.49
N ILE A 74 7.95 17.96 8.24
CA ILE A 74 7.92 18.49 9.62
C ILE A 74 8.29 17.41 10.65
N TRP A 75 7.70 16.22 10.56
CA TRP A 75 7.81 15.16 11.57
C TRP A 75 8.86 14.10 11.23
N GLY A 76 9.43 14.18 10.02
CA GLY A 76 10.41 13.26 9.48
C GLY A 76 9.79 12.11 8.70
N HIS A 77 10.29 11.93 7.47
CA HIS A 77 9.78 10.94 6.52
C HIS A 77 9.77 9.50 7.05
N ARG A 78 10.79 9.10 7.82
CA ARG A 78 10.88 7.73 8.37
C ARG A 78 9.73 7.43 9.35
N ARG A 79 9.46 8.36 10.27
CA ARG A 79 8.38 8.16 11.27
C ARG A 79 7.03 8.07 10.58
N LEU A 80 6.79 8.98 9.66
CA LEU A 80 5.51 9.02 8.96
C LEU A 80 5.34 7.82 8.04
N PHE A 81 6.42 7.33 7.40
CA PHE A 81 6.41 6.09 6.64
C PHE A 81 5.94 4.90 7.48
N VAL A 82 6.50 4.71 8.67
CA VAL A 82 6.09 3.61 9.58
C VAL A 82 4.63 3.76 10.01
N ILE A 83 4.19 4.98 10.36
CA ILE A 83 2.78 5.25 10.68
C ILE A 83 1.87 4.87 9.51
N GLY A 84 2.23 5.25 8.29
CA GLY A 84 1.48 4.91 7.08
C GLY A 84 1.38 3.40 6.87
N VAL A 85 2.48 2.66 7.06
CA VAL A 85 2.50 1.19 6.95
C VAL A 85 1.62 0.53 8.03
N VAL A 86 1.65 1.03 9.26
CA VAL A 86 0.79 0.54 10.36
C VAL A 86 -0.68 0.78 10.03
N VAL A 87 -1.05 2.00 9.62
CA VAL A 87 -2.43 2.33 9.23
C VAL A 87 -2.90 1.44 8.07
N PHE A 88 -2.05 1.27 7.06
CA PHE A 88 -2.34 0.42 5.91
C PHE A 88 -2.51 -1.06 6.31
N GLY A 89 -1.66 -1.58 7.19
CA GLY A 89 -1.75 -2.95 7.70
C GLY A 89 -3.03 -3.21 8.52
N ILE A 90 -3.34 -2.31 9.48
CA ILE A 90 -4.55 -2.40 10.30
C ILE A 90 -5.81 -2.33 9.42
N SER A 91 -5.85 -1.39 8.48
CA SER A 91 -6.99 -1.26 7.58
C SER A 91 -7.15 -2.46 6.65
N SER A 92 -6.03 -3.05 6.17
CA SER A 92 -6.05 -4.27 5.37
C SER A 92 -6.56 -5.47 6.20
N LEU A 93 -6.16 -5.57 7.47
CA LEU A 93 -6.70 -6.59 8.38
C LEU A 93 -8.23 -6.42 8.55
N GLY A 94 -8.67 -5.21 8.87
CA GLY A 94 -10.09 -4.92 9.02
C GLY A 94 -10.89 -5.18 7.74
N ALA A 95 -10.33 -4.87 6.56
CA ALA A 95 -10.95 -5.16 5.27
C ALA A 95 -11.06 -6.68 5.01
N GLY A 96 -10.01 -7.46 5.31
CA GLY A 96 -10.04 -8.91 5.17
C GLY A 96 -11.02 -9.62 6.12
N LEU A 97 -11.31 -9.02 7.27
CA LEU A 97 -12.26 -9.50 8.27
C LEU A 97 -13.66 -8.89 8.14
N ALA A 98 -13.90 -8.04 7.14
CA ALA A 98 -15.18 -7.35 6.97
C ALA A 98 -16.34 -8.34 6.77
N THR A 99 -17.44 -8.08 7.49
CA THR A 99 -18.68 -8.86 7.43
C THR A 99 -19.86 -8.05 6.88
N THR A 100 -19.70 -6.74 6.73
CA THR A 100 -20.73 -5.83 6.24
C THR A 100 -20.18 -4.86 5.20
N PRO A 101 -21.03 -4.33 4.29
CA PRO A 101 -20.64 -3.30 3.32
C PRO A 101 -19.99 -2.07 3.97
N LEU A 102 -20.54 -1.61 5.11
CA LEU A 102 -20.04 -0.44 5.81
C LEU A 102 -18.60 -0.64 6.30
N ILE A 103 -18.28 -1.81 6.88
CA ILE A 103 -16.94 -2.09 7.39
C ILE A 103 -15.93 -2.07 6.25
N ILE A 104 -16.21 -2.74 5.12
CA ILE A 104 -15.26 -2.76 4.00
C ILE A 104 -15.06 -1.36 3.42
N ILE A 105 -16.10 -0.53 3.30
CA ILE A 105 -15.98 0.85 2.83
C ILE A 105 -15.09 1.66 3.78
N LEU A 106 -15.35 1.64 5.09
CA LEU A 106 -14.55 2.37 6.07
C LEU A 106 -13.08 1.92 6.07
N MET A 107 -12.84 0.61 5.99
CA MET A 107 -11.47 0.09 5.92
C MET A 107 -10.78 0.49 4.61
N ARG A 108 -11.48 0.59 3.50
CA ARG A 108 -10.94 1.08 2.22
C ARG A 108 -10.57 2.57 2.29
N LEU A 109 -11.40 3.40 2.92
CA LEU A 109 -11.06 4.80 3.17
C LEU A 109 -9.79 4.91 4.03
N LEU A 110 -9.70 4.13 5.10
CA LEU A 110 -8.52 4.09 5.97
C LEU A 110 -7.28 3.56 5.24
N THR A 111 -7.43 2.56 4.36
CA THR A 111 -6.36 2.07 3.48
C THR A 111 -5.85 3.19 2.56
N GLY A 112 -6.77 4.02 2.03
CA GLY A 112 -6.44 5.20 1.23
C GLY A 112 -5.60 6.22 2.00
N ILE A 113 -5.92 6.48 3.27
CA ILE A 113 -5.11 7.33 4.17
C ILE A 113 -3.72 6.73 4.36
N GLY A 114 -3.62 5.43 4.71
CA GLY A 114 -2.34 4.75 4.88
C GLY A 114 -1.45 4.84 3.64
N ALA A 115 -2.01 4.55 2.46
CA ALA A 115 -1.31 4.66 1.18
C ALA A 115 -0.87 6.09 0.86
N ALA A 116 -1.72 7.09 1.14
CA ALA A 116 -1.40 8.50 0.97
C ALA A 116 -0.26 8.97 1.88
N ILE A 117 -0.18 8.41 3.08
CA ILE A 117 0.94 8.67 4.00
C ILE A 117 2.22 8.00 3.47
N ILE A 118 2.18 6.76 3.02
CA ILE A 118 3.36 6.02 2.53
C ILE A 118 3.98 6.68 1.30
N SER A 119 3.16 7.03 0.31
CA SER A 119 3.63 7.39 -1.03
C SER A 119 4.62 8.55 -1.08
N PRO A 120 4.38 9.73 -0.48
CA PRO A 120 5.34 10.83 -0.50
C PRO A 120 6.59 10.53 0.34
N GLN A 121 6.47 9.69 1.38
CA GLN A 121 7.61 9.32 2.22
C GLN A 121 8.60 8.42 1.46
N VAL A 122 8.11 7.53 0.61
CA VAL A 122 8.97 6.71 -0.26
C VAL A 122 9.82 7.60 -1.15
N LEU A 123 9.21 8.56 -1.83
CA LEU A 123 9.92 9.48 -2.73
C LEU A 123 10.88 10.40 -1.96
N GLY A 124 10.45 10.95 -0.82
CA GLY A 124 11.27 11.80 0.05
C GLY A 124 12.49 11.05 0.61
N LEU A 125 12.32 9.82 1.08
CA LEU A 125 13.42 9.00 1.59
C LEU A 125 14.41 8.59 0.48
N ILE A 126 13.94 8.25 -0.72
CA ILE A 126 14.84 8.01 -1.88
C ILE A 126 15.66 9.27 -2.16
N GLN A 127 15.05 10.44 -2.12
CA GLN A 127 15.72 11.71 -2.40
C GLN A 127 16.80 12.05 -1.36
N ILE A 128 16.57 11.70 -0.10
CA ILE A 128 17.52 11.93 1.02
C ILE A 128 18.66 10.90 1.01
N LEU A 129 18.37 9.64 0.73
CA LEU A 129 19.32 8.55 0.84
C LEU A 129 20.25 8.40 -0.38
N PHE A 130 19.81 8.84 -1.56
CA PHE A 130 20.51 8.63 -2.81
C PHE A 130 20.79 9.95 -3.53
N HIS A 131 21.96 10.07 -4.17
CA HIS A 131 22.41 11.25 -4.91
C HIS A 131 22.94 10.87 -6.30
N GLY A 132 22.92 11.82 -7.24
CA GLY A 132 23.47 11.63 -8.59
C GLY A 132 22.87 10.41 -9.31
N GLU A 133 23.71 9.59 -9.93
CA GLU A 133 23.28 8.41 -10.67
C GLU A 133 22.60 7.35 -9.81
N GLU A 134 23.00 7.18 -8.54
CA GLU A 134 22.34 6.23 -7.65
C GLU A 134 20.86 6.59 -7.43
N ARG A 135 20.54 7.89 -7.33
CA ARG A 135 19.16 8.38 -7.21
C ARG A 135 18.34 8.08 -8.47
N THR A 136 18.92 8.29 -9.65
CA THR A 136 18.27 7.95 -10.92
C THR A 136 17.94 6.46 -11.00
N ARG A 137 18.88 5.61 -10.58
CA ARG A 137 18.65 4.14 -10.53
C ARG A 137 17.60 3.76 -9.50
N ALA A 138 17.56 4.40 -8.33
CA ALA A 138 16.55 4.16 -7.31
C ALA A 138 15.13 4.52 -7.81
N TYR A 139 14.98 5.67 -8.50
CA TYR A 139 13.71 6.02 -9.13
C TYR A 139 13.34 5.09 -10.30
N GLY A 140 14.31 4.65 -11.09
CA GLY A 140 14.08 3.63 -12.12
C GLY A 140 13.55 2.32 -11.54
N SER A 141 14.14 1.87 -10.42
CA SER A 141 13.68 0.69 -9.67
C SER A 141 12.26 0.89 -9.11
N PHE A 142 11.95 2.09 -8.61
CA PHE A 142 10.60 2.45 -8.15
C PHE A 142 9.58 2.36 -9.29
N GLY A 143 9.88 2.94 -10.46
CA GLY A 143 9.01 2.83 -11.64
C GLY A 143 8.82 1.39 -12.12
N MET A 144 9.88 0.57 -12.10
CA MET A 144 9.81 -0.85 -12.44
C MET A 144 8.89 -1.62 -11.47
N VAL A 145 9.02 -1.40 -10.18
CA VAL A 145 8.20 -2.04 -9.14
C VAL A 145 6.73 -1.65 -9.28
N ILE A 146 6.44 -0.39 -9.59
CA ILE A 146 5.08 0.08 -9.89
C ILE A 146 4.47 -0.71 -11.05
N GLY A 147 5.19 -0.81 -12.17
CA GLY A 147 4.73 -1.53 -13.36
C GLY A 147 4.47 -3.02 -13.07
N ILE A 148 5.41 -3.69 -12.41
CA ILE A 148 5.31 -5.11 -12.05
C ILE A 148 4.14 -5.34 -11.08
N ALA A 149 4.02 -4.55 -10.02
CA ALA A 149 2.96 -4.69 -9.02
C ALA A 149 1.57 -4.51 -9.65
N THR A 150 1.42 -3.51 -10.53
CA THR A 150 0.16 -3.25 -11.22
C THR A 150 -0.20 -4.39 -12.19
N ALA A 151 0.78 -4.95 -12.90
CA ALA A 151 0.56 -6.04 -13.85
C ALA A 151 0.26 -7.39 -13.15
N ILE A 152 0.95 -7.69 -12.05
CA ILE A 152 0.79 -8.97 -11.34
C ILE A 152 -0.46 -8.97 -10.44
N GLY A 153 -0.89 -7.81 -9.95
CA GLY A 153 -2.00 -7.71 -9.00
C GLY A 153 -3.27 -8.46 -9.41
N PRO A 154 -3.83 -8.24 -10.61
CA PRO A 154 -5.03 -8.94 -11.04
C PRO A 154 -4.85 -10.46 -11.12
N THR A 155 -3.69 -10.92 -11.60
CA THR A 155 -3.36 -12.34 -11.67
C THR A 155 -3.30 -12.98 -10.28
N MET A 156 -2.63 -12.31 -9.31
CA MET A 156 -2.59 -12.77 -7.92
C MET A 156 -3.98 -12.83 -7.31
N GLY A 157 -4.81 -11.80 -7.50
CA GLY A 157 -6.19 -11.78 -7.02
C GLY A 157 -7.02 -12.94 -7.62
N GLY A 158 -6.90 -13.17 -8.92
CA GLY A 158 -7.56 -14.27 -9.60
C GLY A 158 -7.11 -15.65 -9.10
N VAL A 159 -5.82 -15.86 -8.91
CA VAL A 159 -5.25 -17.11 -8.35
C VAL A 159 -5.74 -17.36 -6.94
N LEU A 160 -5.76 -16.35 -6.07
CA LEU A 160 -6.27 -16.50 -4.69
C LEU A 160 -7.74 -16.91 -4.69
N ILE A 161 -8.56 -16.31 -5.56
CA ILE A 161 -9.98 -16.68 -5.68
C ILE A 161 -10.16 -18.10 -6.23
N ALA A 162 -9.35 -18.49 -7.21
CA ALA A 162 -9.38 -19.82 -7.81
C ALA A 162 -8.99 -20.93 -6.83
N LEU A 163 -7.98 -20.68 -5.96
CA LEU A 163 -7.46 -21.66 -5.01
C LEU A 163 -8.28 -21.74 -3.72
N LEU A 164 -8.74 -20.59 -3.19
CA LEU A 164 -9.38 -20.49 -1.88
C LEU A 164 -10.90 -20.36 -1.97
N GLY A 165 -11.43 -20.28 -3.18
CA GLY A 165 -12.86 -20.02 -3.39
C GLY A 165 -13.23 -18.54 -3.30
N THR A 166 -14.48 -18.25 -3.65
CA THR A 166 -14.96 -16.86 -3.80
C THR A 166 -14.98 -16.09 -2.50
N ASP A 167 -15.26 -16.70 -1.37
CA ASP A 167 -15.35 -15.99 -0.07
C ASP A 167 -13.97 -15.80 0.58
N LEU A 168 -13.15 -16.82 0.67
CA LEU A 168 -11.83 -16.71 1.28
C LEU A 168 -10.81 -16.03 0.37
N GLY A 169 -10.94 -16.16 -0.95
CA GLY A 169 -9.97 -15.64 -1.91
C GLY A 169 -9.83 -14.12 -1.87
N TRP A 170 -10.93 -13.38 -1.85
CA TRP A 170 -10.86 -11.92 -1.77
C TRP A 170 -10.36 -11.44 -0.40
N ARG A 171 -10.71 -12.14 0.69
CA ARG A 171 -10.21 -11.86 2.05
C ARG A 171 -8.71 -12.07 2.12
N ALA A 172 -8.21 -13.18 1.56
CA ALA A 172 -6.79 -13.48 1.49
C ALA A 172 -6.01 -12.40 0.74
N GLY A 173 -6.58 -11.78 -0.29
CA GLY A 173 -6.00 -10.64 -0.99
C GLY A 173 -5.71 -9.43 -0.08
N PHE A 174 -6.56 -9.14 0.89
CA PHE A 174 -6.32 -8.12 1.91
C PHE A 174 -5.35 -8.60 2.99
N LEU A 175 -5.52 -9.82 3.48
CA LEU A 175 -4.70 -10.39 4.55
C LEU A 175 -3.24 -10.61 4.12
N PHE A 176 -2.99 -10.83 2.83
CA PHE A 176 -1.64 -10.92 2.26
C PHE A 176 -0.77 -9.67 2.52
N ASN A 177 -1.39 -8.51 2.69
CA ASN A 177 -0.68 -7.27 3.00
C ASN A 177 -0.04 -7.29 4.39
N ILE A 178 -0.60 -8.05 5.35
CA ILE A 178 -0.18 -8.01 6.76
C ILE A 178 1.24 -8.51 6.98
N PRO A 179 1.64 -9.73 6.51
CA PRO A 179 3.01 -10.20 6.69
C PRO A 179 4.02 -9.26 6.05
N ILE A 180 3.69 -8.65 4.91
CA ILE A 180 4.59 -7.69 4.25
C ILE A 180 4.72 -6.41 5.08
N CYS A 181 3.62 -5.86 5.61
CA CYS A 181 3.67 -4.71 6.52
C CYS A 181 4.51 -5.00 7.76
N LEU A 182 4.39 -6.19 8.36
CA LEU A 182 5.21 -6.58 9.50
C LEU A 182 6.69 -6.63 9.13
N VAL A 183 7.05 -7.26 8.02
CA VAL A 183 8.45 -7.27 7.55
C VAL A 183 8.98 -5.85 7.35
N ILE A 184 8.20 -4.96 6.73
CA ILE A 184 8.58 -3.55 6.50
C ILE A 184 8.83 -2.80 7.82
N ILE A 185 8.05 -3.07 8.86
CA ILE A 185 8.18 -2.40 10.16
C ILE A 185 9.43 -2.85 10.93
N PHE A 186 9.80 -4.13 10.81
CA PHE A 186 10.93 -4.70 11.57
C PHE A 186 12.30 -4.59 10.88
N VAL A 187 12.36 -4.14 9.62
CA VAL A 187 13.59 -3.93 8.84
C VAL A 187 14.02 -2.47 8.86
#